data_ca1e13eec9b616188ab75166eae13b2a
#
_entry.id   ca1e13eec9b616188ab75166eae13b2a
#
_cell.length_a   1.000
_cell.length_b   1.000
_cell.length_c   1.000
_cell.angle_alpha   90.00
_cell.angle_beta   90.00
_cell.angle_gamma   90.00
#
_symmetry.space_group_name_H-M   'P 1'
#
loop_
_entity.id
_entity.type
_entity.pdbx_description
1 polymer ?
#
loop_
_entity_poly.entity_id
_entity_poly.type
_entity_poly.pdbx_seq_one_letter_code
_entity_poly.pdbx_strand_id
1 'polypeptide(L)'
;MMKKKLILFILFVALGFGVVKAQDLPDKKETLKTVIKVNNYFMKKYADYRTPSFVKNVTRPSNIWTRGVYYEGLMALYSVYPRDEYYKYAVDWSNYHEWGFRNGTTTRNADDYCASQTYIDLYNICPDPERIRKVKANIDMLVNTPQVNDWWWIDAIQMGMPVFAKLGKLTG
;
A
#
# COMPACT_ATOMS: atom_id res chain seq x y z
N MET A 1 15.09 34.39 -46.33
CA MET A 1 13.95 34.16 -45.43
C MET A 1 14.09 32.94 -44.50
N MET A 2 14.68 31.82 -44.92
CA MET A 2 14.87 30.61 -44.09
C MET A 2 15.75 30.79 -42.85
N LYS A 3 16.91 31.50 -42.93
CA LYS A 3 17.80 31.70 -41.78
C LYS A 3 17.19 32.45 -40.60
N LYS A 4 16.33 33.43 -40.83
CA LYS A 4 15.60 34.17 -39.76
C LYS A 4 14.58 33.31 -39.02
N LYS A 5 13.89 32.39 -39.74
CA LYS A 5 12.93 31.45 -39.12
C LYS A 5 13.61 30.40 -38.27
N LEU A 6 14.79 29.95 -38.69
CA LEU A 6 15.59 28.96 -37.92
C LEU A 6 16.13 29.56 -36.62
N ILE A 7 16.62 30.81 -36.62
CA ILE A 7 17.09 31.50 -35.44
C ILE A 7 15.95 31.73 -34.44
N LEU A 8 14.73 32.09 -34.92
CA LEU A 8 13.57 32.28 -34.06
C LEU A 8 13.12 30.98 -33.42
N PHE A 9 13.20 29.84 -34.14
CA PHE A 9 12.87 28.52 -33.60
C PHE A 9 13.89 28.07 -32.53
N ILE A 10 15.19 28.30 -32.74
CA ILE A 10 16.23 27.99 -31.75
C ILE A 10 16.09 28.86 -30.50
N LEU A 11 15.72 30.15 -30.62
CA LEU A 11 15.43 31.02 -29.49
C LEU A 11 14.17 30.56 -28.70
N PHE A 12 13.15 30.06 -29.38
CA PHE A 12 11.93 29.56 -28.71
C PHE A 12 12.19 28.26 -27.96
N VAL A 13 13.03 27.37 -28.50
CA VAL A 13 13.47 26.14 -27.82
C VAL A 13 14.36 26.46 -26.61
N ALA A 14 15.25 27.44 -26.72
CA ALA A 14 16.12 27.86 -25.61
C ALA A 14 15.36 28.56 -24.47
N LEU A 15 14.26 29.27 -24.74
CA LEU A 15 13.40 29.87 -23.73
C LEU A 15 12.43 28.88 -23.08
N GLY A 16 12.20 27.71 -23.69
CA GLY A 16 11.34 26.64 -23.17
C GLY A 16 12.02 25.76 -22.09
N PHE A 17 13.33 25.80 -21.97
CA PHE A 17 14.05 25.14 -20.87
C PHE A 17 14.13 26.08 -19.64
N GLY A 18 12.97 26.47 -19.12
CA GLY A 18 12.91 26.93 -17.74
C GLY A 18 13.54 25.84 -16.88
N VAL A 19 14.61 26.19 -16.15
CA VAL A 19 15.19 25.29 -15.14
C VAL A 19 14.07 25.02 -14.14
N VAL A 20 13.38 23.88 -14.30
CA VAL A 20 12.49 23.37 -13.27
C VAL A 20 13.41 23.04 -12.11
N LYS A 21 13.55 23.96 -11.15
CA LYS A 21 14.19 23.65 -9.88
C LYS A 21 13.40 22.50 -9.29
N ALA A 22 14.05 21.34 -9.22
CA ALA A 22 13.50 20.25 -8.42
C ALA A 22 13.26 20.81 -7.01
N GLN A 23 12.05 20.65 -6.52
CA GLN A 23 11.73 21.05 -5.15
C GLN A 23 12.64 20.25 -4.21
N ASP A 24 13.32 20.91 -3.30
CA ASP A 24 14.14 20.22 -2.31
C ASP A 24 13.28 19.22 -1.55
N LEU A 25 13.78 17.99 -1.43
CA LEU A 25 13.09 16.96 -0.65
C LEU A 25 13.02 17.41 0.82
N PRO A 26 11.91 17.12 1.51
CA PRO A 26 11.80 17.40 2.93
C PRO A 26 12.95 16.77 3.72
N ASP A 27 13.38 17.41 4.79
CA ASP A 27 14.38 16.85 5.70
C ASP A 27 13.93 15.51 6.27
N LYS A 28 14.81 14.49 6.19
CA LYS A 28 14.49 13.11 6.60
C LYS A 28 14.10 13.00 8.06
N LYS A 29 14.76 13.75 8.94
CA LYS A 29 14.52 13.71 10.38
C LYS A 29 13.17 14.34 10.73
N GLU A 30 12.84 15.47 10.11
CA GLU A 30 11.55 16.14 10.32
C GLU A 30 10.40 15.31 9.69
N THR A 31 10.64 14.69 8.54
CA THR A 31 9.68 13.75 7.93
C THR A 31 9.40 12.57 8.86
N LEU A 32 10.43 11.91 9.38
CA LEU A 32 10.28 10.78 10.31
C LEU A 32 9.51 11.20 11.58
N LYS A 33 9.84 12.36 12.15
CA LYS A 33 9.15 12.91 13.31
C LYS A 33 7.65 13.13 13.06
N THR A 34 7.32 13.62 11.87
CA THR A 34 5.93 13.83 11.45
C THR A 34 5.20 12.48 11.30
N VAL A 35 5.82 11.50 10.64
CA VAL A 35 5.23 10.17 10.45
C VAL A 35 5.01 9.48 11.80
N ILE A 36 5.97 9.55 12.73
CA ILE A 36 5.80 9.01 14.09
C ILE A 36 4.62 9.68 14.81
N LYS A 37 4.50 11.00 14.72
CA LYS A 37 3.38 11.73 15.34
C LYS A 37 2.03 11.30 14.79
N VAL A 38 1.92 11.16 13.47
CA VAL A 38 0.70 10.70 12.79
C VAL A 38 0.37 9.26 13.21
N ASN A 39 1.37 8.38 13.23
CA ASN A 39 1.19 7.00 13.66
C ASN A 39 0.71 6.90 15.11
N ASN A 40 1.33 7.64 16.03
CA ASN A 40 0.93 7.64 17.45
C ASN A 40 -0.52 8.15 17.63
N TYR A 41 -0.91 9.17 16.87
CA TYR A 41 -2.30 9.64 16.86
C TYR A 41 -3.24 8.53 16.40
N PHE A 42 -2.91 7.82 15.31
CA PHE A 42 -3.73 6.76 14.77
C PHE A 42 -3.87 5.58 15.76
N MET A 43 -2.76 5.10 16.33
CA MET A 43 -2.77 4.02 17.31
C MET A 43 -3.58 4.39 18.56
N LYS A 44 -3.49 5.66 19.02
CA LYS A 44 -4.32 6.14 20.12
C LYS A 44 -5.80 6.17 19.76
N LYS A 45 -6.13 6.67 18.56
CA LYS A 45 -7.53 6.77 18.07
C LYS A 45 -8.18 5.40 17.89
N TYR A 46 -7.41 4.42 17.48
CA TYR A 46 -7.86 3.04 17.22
C TYR A 46 -7.10 2.06 18.12
N ALA A 47 -7.01 2.39 19.42
CA ALA A 47 -6.33 1.54 20.40
C ALA A 47 -6.91 0.11 20.40
N ASP A 48 -8.21 -0.04 20.17
CA ASP A 48 -8.80 -1.32 19.78
C ASP A 48 -8.76 -1.46 18.26
N TYR A 49 -7.81 -2.27 17.76
CA TYR A 49 -7.63 -2.58 16.34
C TYR A 49 -8.84 -3.28 15.71
N ARG A 50 -9.75 -3.87 16.51
CA ARG A 50 -10.97 -4.53 16.06
C ARG A 50 -12.06 -3.53 15.67
N THR A 51 -11.94 -2.27 16.10
CA THR A 51 -12.90 -1.22 15.77
C THR A 51 -13.21 -1.21 14.27
N PRO A 52 -14.48 -1.40 13.87
CA PRO A 52 -14.85 -1.42 12.47
C PRO A 52 -14.54 -0.10 11.74
N SER A 53 -14.42 -0.18 10.43
CA SER A 53 -14.38 0.99 9.54
C SER A 53 -15.78 1.41 9.13
N PHE A 54 -16.06 2.72 9.17
CA PHE A 54 -17.32 3.26 8.68
C PHE A 54 -17.08 3.93 7.32
N VAL A 55 -17.65 3.36 6.26
CA VAL A 55 -17.39 3.76 4.86
C VAL A 55 -18.72 3.88 4.12
N LYS A 56 -19.01 5.05 3.53
CA LYS A 56 -20.23 5.32 2.77
C LYS A 56 -21.49 4.88 3.54
N ASN A 57 -21.59 5.30 4.79
CA ASN A 57 -22.70 4.99 5.70
C ASN A 57 -22.91 3.48 6.00
N VAL A 58 -21.87 2.67 5.78
CA VAL A 58 -21.89 1.24 6.09
C VAL A 58 -20.73 0.89 7.01
N THR A 59 -21.01 0.14 8.05
CA THR A 59 -20.00 -0.47 8.92
C THR A 59 -19.38 -1.67 8.23
N ARG A 60 -18.05 -1.73 8.21
CA ARG A 60 -17.27 -2.78 7.53
C ARG A 60 -16.15 -3.27 8.46
N PRO A 61 -15.68 -4.52 8.29
CA PRO A 61 -14.49 -4.99 9.00
C PRO A 61 -13.28 -4.10 8.76
N SER A 62 -12.36 -4.01 9.75
CA SER A 62 -11.22 -3.10 9.67
C SER A 62 -10.13 -3.53 8.67
N ASN A 63 -10.24 -4.71 8.04
CA ASN A 63 -9.35 -5.14 6.94
C ASN A 63 -9.79 -4.66 5.54
N ILE A 64 -10.72 -3.71 5.47
CA ILE A 64 -11.00 -2.98 4.23
C ILE A 64 -9.90 -1.95 3.93
N TRP A 65 -9.75 -1.56 2.65
CA TRP A 65 -8.73 -0.62 2.18
C TRP A 65 -8.56 0.64 3.05
N THR A 66 -9.64 1.24 3.54
CA THR A 66 -9.59 2.47 4.36
C THR A 66 -8.79 2.33 5.65
N ARG A 67 -8.61 1.12 6.14
CA ARG A 67 -7.75 0.80 7.29
C ARG A 67 -6.51 0.01 6.86
N GLY A 68 -6.61 -0.83 5.81
CA GLY A 68 -5.49 -1.61 5.26
C GLY A 68 -4.32 -0.72 4.86
N VAL A 69 -4.58 0.38 4.15
CA VAL A 69 -3.56 1.36 3.75
C VAL A 69 -2.79 1.96 4.93
N TYR A 70 -3.43 2.14 6.09
CA TYR A 70 -2.69 2.57 7.28
C TYR A 70 -1.65 1.53 7.70
N TYR A 71 -2.00 0.24 7.68
CA TYR A 71 -1.05 -0.82 8.07
C TYR A 71 0.08 -0.99 7.06
N GLU A 72 -0.15 -0.73 5.76
CA GLU A 72 0.94 -0.61 4.77
C GLU A 72 1.93 0.49 5.18
N GLY A 73 1.41 1.67 5.55
CA GLY A 73 2.21 2.79 6.07
C GLY A 73 2.92 2.47 7.38
N LEU A 74 2.28 1.72 8.28
CA LEU A 74 2.87 1.25 9.53
C LEU A 74 4.06 0.32 9.27
N MET A 75 3.95 -0.61 8.30
CA MET A 75 5.06 -1.50 7.94
C MET A 75 6.21 -0.73 7.27
N ALA A 76 5.90 0.29 6.46
CA ALA A 76 6.91 1.18 5.92
C ALA A 76 7.63 1.99 7.02
N LEU A 77 6.90 2.51 8.02
CA LEU A 77 7.50 3.15 9.18
C LEU A 77 8.36 2.16 9.98
N TYR A 78 7.86 0.95 10.23
CA TYR A 78 8.60 -0.10 10.94
C TYR A 78 9.93 -0.44 10.26
N SER A 79 9.98 -0.45 8.94
CA SER A 79 11.20 -0.75 8.20
C SER A 79 12.34 0.26 8.41
N VAL A 80 12.02 1.52 8.75
CA VAL A 80 12.99 2.61 8.97
C VAL A 80 13.11 3.01 10.45
N TYR A 81 12.12 2.68 11.24
CA TYR A 81 12.06 2.97 12.68
C TYR A 81 11.35 1.82 13.42
N PRO A 82 12.03 0.67 13.60
CA PRO A 82 11.45 -0.52 14.20
C PRO A 82 11.12 -0.31 15.68
N ARG A 83 9.88 -0.62 16.05
CA ARG A 83 9.37 -0.61 17.43
C ARG A 83 8.49 -1.83 17.64
N ASP A 84 8.70 -2.53 18.73
CA ASP A 84 7.94 -3.75 19.07
C ASP A 84 6.43 -3.49 19.12
N GLU A 85 6.04 -2.31 19.59
CA GLU A 85 4.65 -1.90 19.67
C GLU A 85 3.98 -1.79 18.27
N TYR A 86 4.72 -1.36 17.23
CA TYR A 86 4.21 -1.27 15.86
C TYR A 86 4.02 -2.66 15.26
N TYR A 87 5.04 -3.51 15.44
CA TYR A 87 4.96 -4.90 15.01
C TYR A 87 3.80 -5.63 15.67
N LYS A 88 3.73 -5.55 17.01
CA LYS A 88 2.66 -6.19 17.77
C LYS A 88 1.27 -5.71 17.34
N TYR A 89 1.08 -4.41 17.15
CA TYR A 89 -0.20 -3.84 16.72
C TYR A 89 -0.62 -4.36 15.35
N ALA A 90 0.32 -4.48 14.39
CA ALA A 90 0.05 -5.04 13.07
C ALA A 90 -0.26 -6.55 13.14
N VAL A 91 0.48 -7.31 13.96
CA VAL A 91 0.24 -8.76 14.17
C VAL A 91 -1.11 -9.01 14.83
N ASP A 92 -1.45 -8.27 15.88
CA ASP A 92 -2.72 -8.43 16.60
C ASP A 92 -3.93 -8.17 15.69
N TRP A 93 -3.84 -7.11 14.86
CA TRP A 93 -4.85 -6.83 13.84
C TRP A 93 -4.95 -7.93 12.78
N SER A 94 -3.81 -8.43 12.31
CA SER A 94 -3.76 -9.50 11.30
C SER A 94 -4.33 -10.81 11.85
N ASN A 95 -4.00 -11.16 13.11
CA ASN A 95 -4.56 -12.32 13.80
C ASN A 95 -6.07 -12.20 13.98
N TYR A 96 -6.58 -11.02 14.35
CA TYR A 96 -8.01 -10.78 14.49
C TYR A 96 -8.77 -11.04 13.20
N HIS A 97 -8.16 -10.72 12.04
CA HIS A 97 -8.70 -11.01 10.72
C HIS A 97 -8.28 -12.38 10.17
N GLU A 98 -7.65 -13.22 11.02
CA GLU A 98 -7.19 -14.55 10.63
C GLU A 98 -6.36 -14.55 9.33
N TRP A 99 -5.57 -13.49 9.10
CA TRP A 99 -4.75 -13.31 7.89
C TRP A 99 -5.57 -13.42 6.59
N GLY A 100 -6.82 -12.99 6.64
CA GLY A 100 -7.80 -13.22 5.60
C GLY A 100 -8.35 -11.93 4.97
N PHE A 101 -9.05 -12.14 3.87
CA PHE A 101 -9.76 -11.09 3.15
C PHE A 101 -11.13 -10.85 3.76
N ARG A 102 -11.63 -9.62 3.67
CA ARG A 102 -12.99 -9.26 4.08
C ARG A 102 -14.06 -10.11 3.39
N ASN A 103 -13.88 -10.37 2.09
CA ASN A 103 -14.84 -11.13 1.26
C ASN A 103 -14.39 -12.59 0.98
N GLY A 104 -13.49 -13.12 1.81
CA GLY A 104 -13.01 -14.51 1.68
C GLY A 104 -11.94 -14.70 0.60
N THR A 105 -11.46 -15.94 0.47
CA THR A 105 -10.33 -16.29 -0.39
C THR A 105 -10.65 -16.33 -1.88
N THR A 106 -11.92 -16.17 -2.27
CA THR A 106 -12.35 -16.09 -3.67
C THR A 106 -12.62 -14.66 -4.12
N THR A 107 -12.30 -13.67 -3.28
CA THR A 107 -12.49 -12.26 -3.63
C THR A 107 -11.68 -11.87 -4.86
N ARG A 108 -12.29 -11.02 -5.68
CA ARG A 108 -11.65 -10.37 -6.83
C ARG A 108 -11.64 -8.84 -6.66
N ASN A 109 -12.08 -8.36 -5.49
CA ASN A 109 -12.17 -6.92 -5.22
C ASN A 109 -10.84 -6.39 -4.70
N ALA A 110 -10.24 -5.42 -5.41
CA ALA A 110 -8.96 -4.81 -5.04
C ALA A 110 -8.94 -4.21 -3.63
N ASP A 111 -10.06 -3.70 -3.13
CA ASP A 111 -10.18 -3.17 -1.76
C ASP A 111 -9.70 -4.15 -0.68
N ASP A 112 -9.81 -5.44 -0.95
CA ASP A 112 -9.45 -6.50 -0.01
C ASP A 112 -7.94 -6.76 0.02
N TYR A 113 -7.20 -6.36 -1.03
CA TYR A 113 -5.76 -6.66 -1.15
C TYR A 113 -4.86 -5.75 -0.32
N CYS A 114 -5.34 -4.57 0.11
CA CYS A 114 -4.55 -3.70 0.99
C CYS A 114 -4.08 -4.41 2.26
N ALA A 115 -4.96 -5.19 2.90
CA ALA A 115 -4.59 -5.96 4.08
C ALA A 115 -3.50 -7.02 3.78
N SER A 116 -3.57 -7.63 2.60
CA SER A 116 -2.64 -8.68 2.18
C SER A 116 -1.20 -8.19 2.04
N GLN A 117 -1.00 -6.92 1.67
CA GLN A 117 0.34 -6.33 1.63
C GLN A 117 1.01 -6.39 3.01
N THR A 118 0.27 -6.02 4.07
CA THR A 118 0.73 -6.11 5.45
C THR A 118 1.01 -7.55 5.87
N TYR A 119 0.17 -8.51 5.50
CA TYR A 119 0.38 -9.92 5.84
C TYR A 119 1.69 -10.46 5.25
N ILE A 120 2.00 -10.11 4.00
CA ILE A 120 3.25 -10.51 3.35
C ILE A 120 4.46 -9.82 4.02
N ASP A 121 4.35 -8.53 4.37
CA ASP A 121 5.43 -7.82 5.05
C ASP A 121 5.72 -8.43 6.44
N LEU A 122 4.69 -8.80 7.19
CA LEU A 122 4.84 -9.50 8.48
C LEU A 122 5.41 -10.91 8.32
N TYR A 123 5.05 -11.62 7.24
CA TYR A 123 5.66 -12.90 6.89
C TYR A 123 7.17 -12.74 6.62
N ASN A 124 7.57 -11.70 5.90
CA ASN A 124 8.98 -11.44 5.61
C ASN A 124 9.82 -11.15 6.87
N ILE A 125 9.20 -10.62 7.93
CA ILE A 125 9.87 -10.35 9.21
C ILE A 125 9.97 -11.62 10.07
N CYS A 126 8.89 -12.38 10.14
CA CYS A 126 8.81 -13.62 10.91
C CYS A 126 8.00 -14.64 10.10
N PRO A 127 8.68 -15.52 9.35
CA PRO A 127 8.03 -16.49 8.47
C PRO A 127 7.14 -17.46 9.25
N ASP A 128 5.85 -17.45 8.91
CA ASP A 128 4.84 -18.39 9.35
C ASP A 128 3.89 -18.63 8.16
N PRO A 129 3.82 -19.83 7.58
CA PRO A 129 3.01 -20.14 6.41
C PRO A 129 1.54 -19.71 6.54
N GLU A 130 0.98 -19.71 7.74
CA GLU A 130 -0.41 -19.31 7.97
C GLU A 130 -0.65 -17.83 7.65
N ARG A 131 0.38 -16.97 7.79
CA ARG A 131 0.27 -15.54 7.51
C ARG A 131 -0.04 -15.22 6.05
N ILE A 132 0.39 -16.07 5.12
CA ILE A 132 0.20 -15.85 3.67
C ILE A 132 -0.62 -16.95 2.98
N ARG A 133 -1.02 -18.00 3.69
CA ARG A 133 -1.74 -19.14 3.12
C ARG A 133 -3.00 -18.72 2.35
N LYS A 134 -3.83 -17.87 2.95
CA LYS A 134 -5.06 -17.37 2.32
C LYS A 134 -4.75 -16.44 1.15
N VAL A 135 -3.72 -15.60 1.28
CA VAL A 135 -3.27 -14.70 0.19
C VAL A 135 -2.79 -15.52 -0.99
N LYS A 136 -1.93 -16.51 -0.75
CA LYS A 136 -1.42 -17.39 -1.79
C LYS A 136 -2.56 -18.12 -2.51
N ALA A 137 -3.48 -18.73 -1.79
CA ALA A 137 -4.62 -19.43 -2.36
C ALA A 137 -5.49 -18.51 -3.25
N ASN A 138 -5.68 -17.25 -2.85
CA ASN A 138 -6.42 -16.29 -3.65
C ASN A 138 -5.67 -15.90 -4.93
N ILE A 139 -4.38 -15.57 -4.84
CA ILE A 139 -3.59 -15.20 -6.01
C ILE A 139 -3.46 -16.38 -6.98
N ASP A 140 -3.23 -17.61 -6.48
CA ASP A 140 -3.23 -18.82 -7.31
C ASP A 140 -4.56 -18.98 -8.06
N MET A 141 -5.69 -18.73 -7.41
CA MET A 141 -7.01 -18.74 -8.06
C MET A 141 -7.11 -17.66 -9.15
N LEU A 142 -6.66 -16.43 -8.89
CA LEU A 142 -6.73 -15.34 -9.88
C LEU A 142 -5.90 -15.62 -11.12
N VAL A 143 -4.66 -16.08 -10.96
CA VAL A 143 -3.75 -16.31 -12.10
C VAL A 143 -4.14 -17.55 -12.92
N ASN A 144 -4.91 -18.48 -12.34
CA ASN A 144 -5.38 -19.68 -13.01
C ASN A 144 -6.79 -19.54 -13.62
N THR A 145 -7.37 -18.34 -13.63
CA THR A 145 -8.66 -18.07 -14.27
C THR A 145 -8.49 -17.23 -15.53
N PRO A 146 -9.31 -17.40 -16.57
CA PRO A 146 -9.23 -16.59 -17.78
C PRO A 146 -9.77 -15.16 -17.62
N GLN A 147 -10.40 -14.84 -16.49
CA GLN A 147 -10.94 -13.52 -16.22
C GLN A 147 -9.83 -12.51 -15.90
N VAL A 148 -9.79 -11.40 -16.63
CA VAL A 148 -8.73 -10.38 -16.55
C VAL A 148 -9.24 -8.95 -16.39
N ASN A 149 -10.56 -8.76 -16.23
CA ASN A 149 -11.22 -7.45 -16.19
C ASN A 149 -11.78 -7.09 -14.82
N ASP A 150 -11.10 -7.49 -13.75
CA ASP A 150 -11.60 -7.32 -12.38
C ASP A 150 -11.52 -5.87 -11.88
N TRP A 151 -10.51 -5.12 -12.35
CA TRP A 151 -10.19 -3.80 -11.80
C TRP A 151 -10.26 -2.73 -12.87
N TRP A 152 -11.29 -1.89 -12.79
CA TRP A 152 -11.56 -0.82 -13.74
C TRP A 152 -11.28 0.58 -13.16
N TRP A 153 -10.84 0.68 -11.90
CA TRP A 153 -10.46 1.94 -11.23
C TRP A 153 -8.96 1.97 -10.95
N ILE A 154 -8.37 3.16 -11.06
CA ILE A 154 -6.91 3.33 -11.10
C ILE A 154 -6.20 2.95 -9.79
N ASP A 155 -6.81 3.24 -8.66
CA ASP A 155 -6.23 2.92 -7.34
C ASP A 155 -6.22 1.41 -7.02
N ALA A 156 -6.98 0.61 -7.76
CA ALA A 156 -6.87 -0.85 -7.69
C ALA A 156 -5.44 -1.36 -8.00
N ILE A 157 -4.68 -0.63 -8.81
CA ILE A 157 -3.28 -0.94 -9.12
C ILE A 157 -2.44 -0.88 -7.84
N GLN A 158 -2.58 0.18 -7.03
CA GLN A 158 -1.88 0.31 -5.76
C GLN A 158 -2.31 -0.76 -4.75
N MET A 159 -3.58 -1.14 -4.76
CA MET A 159 -4.13 -2.14 -3.84
C MET A 159 -3.66 -3.56 -4.16
N GLY A 160 -3.67 -3.94 -5.45
CA GLY A 160 -3.46 -5.31 -5.90
C GLY A 160 -2.05 -5.61 -6.41
N MET A 161 -1.47 -4.79 -7.28
CA MET A 161 -0.18 -5.09 -7.91
C MET A 161 0.96 -5.38 -6.92
N PRO A 162 1.10 -4.67 -5.79
CA PRO A 162 2.13 -4.99 -4.82
C PRO A 162 1.98 -6.40 -4.22
N VAL A 163 0.76 -6.91 -4.08
CA VAL A 163 0.53 -8.27 -3.56
C VAL A 163 1.10 -9.31 -4.52
N PHE A 164 0.81 -9.18 -5.83
CA PHE A 164 1.38 -10.06 -6.85
C PHE A 164 2.91 -9.98 -6.87
N ALA A 165 3.47 -8.77 -6.85
CA ALA A 165 4.92 -8.57 -6.89
C ALA A 165 5.61 -9.12 -5.63
N LYS A 166 5.08 -8.85 -4.43
CA LYS A 166 5.63 -9.33 -3.16
C LYS A 166 5.55 -10.86 -3.07
N LEU A 167 4.40 -11.44 -3.45
CA LEU A 167 4.20 -12.89 -3.39
C LEU A 167 5.04 -13.61 -4.45
N GLY A 168 5.08 -13.12 -5.69
CA GLY A 168 5.92 -13.68 -6.74
C GLY A 168 7.41 -13.69 -6.38
N LYS A 169 7.90 -12.65 -5.67
CA LYS A 169 9.26 -12.65 -5.13
C LYS A 169 9.52 -13.78 -4.12
N LEU A 170 8.49 -14.21 -3.38
CA LEU A 170 8.60 -15.27 -2.36
C LEU A 170 8.49 -16.67 -2.95
N THR A 171 7.76 -16.82 -4.04
CA THR A 171 7.41 -18.15 -4.58
C THR A 171 8.13 -18.52 -5.88
N GLY A 172 8.84 -17.57 -6.51
CA GLY A 172 9.53 -17.74 -7.79
C GLY A 172 8.61 -17.43 -8.93
#